data_eba90940a21590299a59ceb9f1744d3b
#
_entry.id   eba90940a21590299a59ceb9f1744d3b
#
_cell.length_a   1.000
_cell.length_b   1.000
_cell.length_c   1.000
_cell.angle_alpha   90.00
_cell.angle_beta   90.00
_cell.angle_gamma   90.00
#
_symmetry.space_group_name_H-M   'P 1'
#
loop_
_entity.id
_entity.type
_entity.pdbx_description
1 polymer ?
#
loop_
_entity_poly.entity_id
_entity_poly.type
_entity_poly.pdbx_seq_one_letter_code
_entity_poly.pdbx_strand_id
1 'polypeptide(L)'
;MLHYIYSRSLVGIVFFMAMALVIWSILSVRIAEKHWRTGNLIFASLMAFSILYVTLLSRAEGSTGVILAPFASFTAARQQPEIYRSMLMTGFLFFPFGLSFANALPRKWHHCIRILLTTLTACLFSIGIEYTQYRFSLGLTETDDVICNTLGAFLGSASLLLAHAIEIRNERRLHRNMVLTTIETQFLQITKAAVSGGELPAKNVDWQAIFTIAGQQKLMPILFEAVRKSPAADENAILFDTIKKQVIGQVLNQTVRSVEFT
;
A
#
# COMPACT_ATOMS: atom_id res chain seq x y z
N MET A 1 6.79 38.13 5.32
CA MET A 1 6.68 37.33 6.55
C MET A 1 5.41 36.48 6.57
N LEU A 2 4.23 37.04 6.31
CA LEU A 2 2.97 36.28 6.23
C LEU A 2 2.99 35.13 5.22
N HIS A 3 3.50 35.34 4.00
CA HIS A 3 3.61 34.30 2.97
C HIS A 3 4.45 33.08 3.42
N TYR A 4 5.49 33.30 4.23
CA TYR A 4 6.34 32.24 4.78
C TYR A 4 5.61 31.39 5.87
N ILE A 5 4.78 32.02 6.70
CA ILE A 5 3.98 31.35 7.73
C ILE A 5 2.88 30.50 7.07
N TYR A 6 2.25 31.01 6.00
CA TYR A 6 1.23 30.29 5.24
C TYR A 6 1.79 29.03 4.55
N SER A 7 2.96 29.13 3.94
CA SER A 7 3.59 27.99 3.28
C SER A 7 3.93 26.86 4.26
N ARG A 8 4.38 27.20 5.48
CA ARG A 8 4.68 26.20 6.52
C ARG A 8 3.43 25.49 7.04
N SER A 9 2.32 26.19 7.22
CA SER A 9 1.06 25.56 7.65
C SER A 9 0.50 24.61 6.60
N LEU A 10 0.55 24.99 5.33
CA LEU A 10 0.15 24.14 4.22
C LEU A 10 0.99 22.85 4.16
N VAL A 11 2.31 22.98 4.21
CA VAL A 11 3.24 21.84 4.19
C VAL A 11 2.95 20.90 5.38
N GLY A 12 2.69 21.46 6.56
CA GLY A 12 2.32 20.68 7.75
C GLY A 12 1.02 19.89 7.57
N ILE A 13 -0.02 20.51 7.00
CA ILE A 13 -1.31 19.86 6.73
C ILE A 13 -1.13 18.73 5.71
N VAL A 14 -0.46 18.98 4.58
CA VAL A 14 -0.21 17.96 3.55
C VAL A 14 0.61 16.79 4.11
N PHE A 15 1.64 17.07 4.90
CA PHE A 15 2.44 16.06 5.56
C PHE A 15 1.60 15.20 6.51
N PHE A 16 0.75 15.83 7.34
CA PHE A 16 -0.13 15.12 8.26
C PHE A 16 -1.13 14.24 7.50
N MET A 17 -1.74 14.74 6.43
CA MET A 17 -2.65 13.96 5.59
C MET A 17 -1.95 12.76 4.95
N ALA A 18 -0.76 12.96 4.41
CA ALA A 18 0.04 11.88 3.81
C ALA A 18 0.42 10.81 4.85
N MET A 19 0.86 11.23 6.04
CA MET A 19 1.16 10.33 7.13
C MET A 19 -0.07 9.55 7.59
N ALA A 20 -1.22 10.21 7.74
CA ALA A 20 -2.48 9.57 8.10
C ALA A 20 -2.90 8.53 7.05
N LEU A 21 -2.79 8.83 5.75
CA LEU A 21 -3.06 7.87 4.67
C LEU A 21 -2.18 6.62 4.79
N VAL A 22 -0.90 6.79 5.00
CA VAL A 22 0.05 5.66 5.12
C VAL A 22 -0.25 4.81 6.35
N ILE A 23 -0.41 5.44 7.53
CA ILE A 23 -0.71 4.73 8.78
C ILE A 23 -2.03 3.96 8.66
N TRP A 24 -3.10 4.62 8.16
CA TRP A 24 -4.41 4.00 8.00
C TRP A 24 -4.38 2.83 7.03
N SER A 25 -3.64 2.96 5.93
CA SER A 25 -3.45 1.89 4.95
C SER A 25 -2.73 0.67 5.54
N ILE A 26 -1.69 0.89 6.34
CA ILE A 26 -0.97 -0.19 7.03
C ILE A 26 -1.87 -0.89 8.05
N LEU A 27 -2.61 -0.12 8.85
CA LEU A 27 -3.53 -0.66 9.84
C LEU A 27 -4.67 -1.45 9.21
N SER A 28 -5.21 -1.00 8.07
CA SER A 28 -6.28 -1.69 7.35
C SER A 28 -5.90 -3.09 6.90
N VAL A 29 -4.63 -3.32 6.54
CA VAL A 29 -4.11 -4.64 6.14
C VAL A 29 -3.87 -5.56 7.35
N ARG A 30 -3.55 -4.98 8.52
CA ARG A 30 -3.16 -5.74 9.71
C ARG A 30 -4.32 -6.13 10.62
N ILE A 31 -5.38 -5.30 10.67
CA ILE A 31 -6.50 -5.49 11.61
C ILE A 31 -7.59 -6.34 10.95
N ALA A 32 -8.18 -7.26 11.71
CA ALA A 32 -9.29 -8.09 11.25
C ALA A 32 -10.46 -7.23 10.75
N GLU A 33 -11.06 -7.60 9.62
CA GLU A 33 -12.07 -6.81 8.91
C GLU A 33 -13.23 -6.35 9.82
N LYS A 34 -13.75 -7.24 10.66
CA LYS A 34 -14.87 -6.92 11.56
C LYS A 34 -14.54 -5.74 12.49
N HIS A 35 -13.41 -5.82 13.20
CA HIS A 35 -13.00 -4.77 14.14
C HIS A 35 -12.63 -3.48 13.40
N TRP A 36 -11.95 -3.61 12.26
CA TRP A 36 -11.58 -2.48 11.41
C TRP A 36 -12.80 -1.70 10.92
N ARG A 37 -13.80 -2.40 10.39
CA ARG A 37 -15.04 -1.77 9.91
C ARG A 37 -15.82 -1.09 11.03
N THR A 38 -16.00 -1.75 12.17
CA THR A 38 -16.73 -1.17 13.31
C THR A 38 -16.01 0.07 13.84
N GLY A 39 -14.69 0.01 14.03
CA GLY A 39 -13.90 1.16 14.47
C GLY A 39 -13.98 2.35 13.50
N ASN A 40 -13.88 2.06 12.20
CA ASN A 40 -13.99 3.09 11.16
C ASN A 40 -15.42 3.67 11.07
N LEU A 41 -16.46 2.87 11.28
CA LEU A 41 -17.84 3.38 11.32
C LEU A 41 -18.05 4.35 12.50
N ILE A 42 -17.57 3.99 13.69
CA ILE A 42 -17.63 4.86 14.87
C ILE A 42 -16.85 6.15 14.60
N PHE A 43 -15.65 6.05 14.05
CA PHE A 43 -14.82 7.23 13.76
C PHE A 43 -15.44 8.11 12.68
N ALA A 44 -16.03 7.53 11.62
CA ALA A 44 -16.76 8.28 10.59
C ALA A 44 -17.97 9.03 11.18
N SER A 45 -18.72 8.39 12.09
CA SER A 45 -19.84 9.02 12.78
C SER A 45 -19.40 10.18 13.66
N LEU A 46 -18.30 10.03 14.40
CA LEU A 46 -17.70 11.12 15.19
C LEU A 46 -17.24 12.28 14.31
N MET A 47 -16.61 11.98 13.16
CA MET A 47 -16.18 13.00 12.20
C MET A 47 -17.39 13.72 11.59
N ALA A 48 -18.46 13.00 11.20
CA ALA A 48 -19.70 13.61 10.70
C ALA A 48 -20.34 14.55 11.75
N PHE A 49 -20.38 14.11 13.01
CA PHE A 49 -20.86 14.96 14.10
C PHE A 49 -19.98 16.20 14.31
N SER A 50 -18.66 16.04 14.28
CA SER A 50 -17.70 17.15 14.38
C SER A 50 -17.85 18.15 13.24
N ILE A 51 -18.09 17.66 12.02
CA ILE A 51 -18.36 18.49 10.84
C ILE A 51 -19.62 19.31 11.07
N LEU A 52 -20.74 18.69 11.48
CA LEU A 52 -22.00 19.40 11.75
C LEU A 52 -21.83 20.41 12.88
N TYR A 53 -21.11 20.04 13.94
CA TYR A 53 -20.85 20.96 15.04
C TYR A 53 -20.10 22.21 14.57
N VAL A 54 -19.00 22.05 13.86
CA VAL A 54 -18.16 23.16 13.39
C VAL A 54 -18.87 24.00 12.32
N THR A 55 -19.62 23.37 11.43
CA THR A 55 -20.23 24.07 10.27
C THR A 55 -21.58 24.69 10.57
N LEU A 56 -22.35 24.14 11.51
CA LEU A 56 -23.69 24.61 11.82
C LEU A 56 -23.81 25.18 13.24
N LEU A 57 -23.36 24.44 14.25
CA LEU A 57 -23.63 24.78 15.66
C LEU A 57 -22.68 25.83 16.24
N SER A 58 -21.43 25.92 15.72
CA SER A 58 -20.47 26.93 16.19
C SER A 58 -20.54 28.26 15.46
N ARG A 59 -21.42 28.39 14.44
CA ARG A 59 -21.63 29.66 13.71
C ARG A 59 -22.74 30.47 14.36
N ALA A 60 -22.45 31.76 14.58
CA ALA A 60 -23.47 32.73 14.94
C ALA A 60 -24.25 33.19 13.70
N GLU A 61 -25.47 33.66 13.87
CA GLU A 61 -26.22 34.31 12.80
C GLU A 61 -25.36 35.42 12.18
N GLY A 62 -25.18 35.37 10.88
CA GLY A 62 -24.26 36.25 10.16
C GLY A 62 -24.83 36.79 8.85
N SER A 63 -24.00 37.36 8.01
CA SER A 63 -24.35 37.86 6.70
C SER A 63 -24.87 36.75 5.79
N THR A 64 -26.10 36.93 5.28
CA THR A 64 -26.67 36.04 4.27
C THR A 64 -26.13 36.38 2.89
N GLY A 65 -25.62 35.39 2.19
CA GLY A 65 -25.19 35.51 0.81
C GLY A 65 -25.07 34.13 0.16
N VAL A 66 -25.20 34.09 -1.16
CA VAL A 66 -25.09 32.87 -1.94
C VAL A 66 -24.11 33.12 -3.09
N ILE A 67 -23.01 32.38 -3.12
CA ILE A 67 -22.02 32.40 -4.23
C ILE A 67 -22.11 31.07 -4.95
N LEU A 68 -22.88 31.05 -6.06
CA LEU A 68 -23.06 29.85 -6.90
C LEU A 68 -21.97 29.70 -7.97
N ALA A 69 -21.17 30.75 -8.22
CA ALA A 69 -20.14 30.69 -9.23
C ALA A 69 -19.02 29.74 -8.77
N PRO A 70 -18.80 28.60 -9.44
CA PRO A 70 -17.72 27.68 -9.09
C PRO A 70 -16.37 28.36 -9.31
N PHE A 71 -15.41 28.10 -8.42
CA PHE A 71 -14.06 28.67 -8.41
C PHE A 71 -13.98 30.18 -8.14
N ALA A 72 -15.05 30.83 -7.68
CA ALA A 72 -15.04 32.22 -7.30
C ALA A 72 -14.10 32.48 -6.11
N SER A 73 -14.16 31.64 -5.09
CA SER A 73 -13.30 31.71 -3.90
C SER A 73 -11.83 31.40 -4.22
N PHE A 74 -11.56 30.53 -5.21
CA PHE A 74 -10.20 30.28 -5.70
C PHE A 74 -9.58 31.53 -6.37
N THR A 75 -10.41 32.30 -7.07
CA THR A 75 -9.94 33.55 -7.70
C THR A 75 -9.69 34.62 -6.65
N ALA A 76 -10.60 34.77 -5.67
CA ALA A 76 -10.44 35.67 -4.55
C ALA A 76 -9.26 35.30 -3.63
N ALA A 77 -9.00 34.02 -3.44
CA ALA A 77 -7.91 33.50 -2.63
C ALA A 77 -6.51 33.92 -3.14
N ARG A 78 -6.37 34.24 -4.44
CA ARG A 78 -5.13 34.78 -5.00
C ARG A 78 -4.79 36.16 -4.42
N GLN A 79 -5.78 36.93 -4.03
CA GLN A 79 -5.63 38.28 -3.50
C GLN A 79 -5.71 38.33 -1.97
N GLN A 80 -6.45 37.35 -1.36
CA GLN A 80 -6.69 37.29 0.07
C GLN A 80 -6.29 35.94 0.65
N PRO A 81 -5.13 35.83 1.33
CA PRO A 81 -4.62 34.57 1.88
C PRO A 81 -5.56 33.93 2.91
N GLU A 82 -6.43 34.70 3.55
CA GLU A 82 -7.40 34.18 4.55
C GLU A 82 -8.45 33.28 3.91
N ILE A 83 -8.92 33.61 2.71
CA ILE A 83 -9.87 32.81 1.94
C ILE A 83 -9.23 31.45 1.59
N TYR A 84 -7.97 31.47 1.15
CA TYR A 84 -7.22 30.24 0.85
C TYR A 84 -7.11 29.33 2.08
N ARG A 85 -6.83 29.90 3.24
CA ARG A 85 -6.78 29.13 4.50
C ARG A 85 -8.13 28.52 4.84
N SER A 86 -9.22 29.28 4.71
CA SER A 86 -10.58 28.78 4.95
C SER A 86 -10.89 27.58 4.08
N MET A 87 -10.67 27.67 2.76
CA MET A 87 -10.87 26.58 1.80
C MET A 87 -10.08 25.32 2.14
N LEU A 88 -8.79 25.49 2.54
CA LEU A 88 -7.98 24.36 2.95
C LEU A 88 -8.51 23.68 4.22
N MET A 89 -8.95 24.47 5.20
CA MET A 89 -9.50 23.94 6.45
C MET A 89 -10.81 23.20 6.20
N THR A 90 -11.64 23.68 5.27
CA THR A 90 -12.88 23.02 4.88
C THR A 90 -12.60 21.66 4.26
N GLY A 91 -11.70 21.59 3.27
CA GLY A 91 -11.26 20.31 2.68
C GLY A 91 -10.60 19.37 3.69
N PHE A 92 -9.80 19.92 4.61
CA PHE A 92 -9.13 19.14 5.66
C PHE A 92 -10.15 18.53 6.64
N LEU A 93 -11.25 19.19 6.91
CA LEU A 93 -12.30 18.69 7.82
C LEU A 93 -12.98 17.42 7.28
N PHE A 94 -13.17 17.32 5.95
CA PHE A 94 -13.77 16.15 5.31
C PHE A 94 -12.79 15.01 5.01
N PHE A 95 -11.49 15.26 5.07
CA PHE A 95 -10.48 14.24 4.83
C PHE A 95 -10.56 13.04 5.80
N PRO A 96 -10.58 13.21 7.15
CA PRO A 96 -10.71 12.09 8.07
C PRO A 96 -12.07 11.38 7.98
N PHE A 97 -13.13 12.08 7.59
CA PHE A 97 -14.42 11.46 7.27
C PHE A 97 -14.28 10.52 6.07
N GLY A 98 -13.70 10.99 4.95
CA GLY A 98 -13.48 10.18 3.76
C GLY A 98 -12.56 8.98 4.02
N LEU A 99 -11.50 9.18 4.82
CA LEU A 99 -10.57 8.14 5.24
C LEU A 99 -11.28 7.00 5.99
N SER A 100 -12.11 7.36 6.98
CA SER A 100 -12.81 6.38 7.81
C SER A 100 -14.02 5.78 7.13
N PHE A 101 -14.86 6.57 6.47
CA PHE A 101 -16.07 6.08 5.82
C PHE A 101 -15.74 5.07 4.71
N ALA A 102 -14.73 5.35 3.88
CA ALA A 102 -14.27 4.41 2.85
C ALA A 102 -13.82 3.07 3.44
N ASN A 103 -13.15 3.09 4.60
CA ASN A 103 -12.68 1.90 5.30
C ASN A 103 -13.78 1.19 6.12
N ALA A 104 -14.90 1.84 6.41
CA ALA A 104 -16.09 1.23 7.02
C ALA A 104 -16.90 0.37 6.03
N LEU A 105 -16.80 0.64 4.73
CA LEU A 105 -17.50 -0.12 3.70
C LEU A 105 -16.94 -1.55 3.58
N PRO A 106 -17.77 -2.55 3.17
CA PRO A 106 -17.36 -3.95 3.06
C PRO A 106 -16.15 -4.14 2.15
N ARG A 107 -15.15 -4.90 2.60
CA ARG A 107 -13.94 -5.20 1.79
C ARG A 107 -14.25 -5.96 0.50
N LYS A 108 -15.35 -6.74 0.48
CA LYS A 108 -15.82 -7.48 -0.70
C LYS A 108 -16.17 -6.58 -1.89
N TRP A 109 -16.42 -5.29 -1.65
CA TRP A 109 -16.70 -4.35 -2.72
C TRP A 109 -15.42 -3.84 -3.35
N HIS A 110 -15.46 -3.64 -4.67
CA HIS A 110 -14.30 -3.12 -5.40
C HIS A 110 -13.88 -1.74 -4.87
N HIS A 111 -12.57 -1.48 -4.81
CA HIS A 111 -12.03 -0.23 -4.24
C HIS A 111 -12.62 1.01 -4.90
N CYS A 112 -12.79 1.00 -6.23
CA CYS A 112 -13.39 2.13 -6.96
C CYS A 112 -14.83 2.40 -6.53
N ILE A 113 -15.64 1.37 -6.26
CA ILE A 113 -17.02 1.52 -5.80
C ILE A 113 -17.03 2.15 -4.40
N ARG A 114 -16.16 1.71 -3.51
CA ARG A 114 -16.04 2.26 -2.15
C ARG A 114 -15.60 3.73 -2.18
N ILE A 115 -14.64 4.09 -3.04
CA ILE A 115 -14.19 5.47 -3.24
C ILE A 115 -15.33 6.32 -3.80
N LEU A 116 -16.01 5.84 -4.85
CA LEU A 116 -17.14 6.54 -5.47
C LEU A 116 -18.26 6.81 -4.47
N LEU A 117 -18.70 5.78 -3.73
CA LEU A 117 -19.75 5.93 -2.72
C LEU A 117 -19.36 6.90 -1.61
N THR A 118 -18.11 6.85 -1.15
CA THR A 118 -17.60 7.78 -0.14
C THR A 118 -17.64 9.22 -0.64
N THR A 119 -17.17 9.44 -1.87
CA THR A 119 -17.14 10.78 -2.50
C THR A 119 -18.54 11.32 -2.71
N LEU A 120 -19.47 10.48 -3.21
CA LEU A 120 -20.87 10.86 -3.39
C LEU A 120 -21.55 11.17 -2.05
N THR A 121 -21.33 10.35 -1.02
CA THR A 121 -21.88 10.59 0.33
C THR A 121 -21.35 11.91 0.89
N ALA A 122 -20.08 12.20 0.75
CA ALA A 122 -19.47 13.45 1.21
C ALA A 122 -20.03 14.67 0.44
N CYS A 123 -20.21 14.54 -0.88
CA CYS A 123 -20.80 15.57 -1.72
C CYS A 123 -22.25 15.90 -1.27
N LEU A 124 -23.10 14.88 -1.13
CA LEU A 124 -24.47 15.04 -0.65
C LEU A 124 -24.54 15.61 0.77
N PHE A 125 -23.64 15.16 1.64
CA PHE A 125 -23.53 15.67 3.00
C PHE A 125 -23.14 17.14 3.02
N SER A 126 -22.17 17.55 2.20
CA SER A 126 -21.75 18.95 2.06
C SER A 126 -22.87 19.82 1.49
N ILE A 127 -23.58 19.36 0.45
CA ILE A 127 -24.75 20.07 -0.09
C ILE A 127 -25.83 20.26 1.00
N GLY A 128 -26.06 19.24 1.82
CA GLY A 128 -27.00 19.32 2.94
C GLY A 128 -26.59 20.38 3.96
N ILE A 129 -25.29 20.50 4.24
CA ILE A 129 -24.75 21.55 5.13
C ILE A 129 -24.99 22.93 4.53
N GLU A 130 -24.60 23.16 3.27
CA GLU A 130 -24.75 24.42 2.57
C GLU A 130 -26.25 24.85 2.49
N TYR A 131 -27.14 23.89 2.19
CA TYR A 131 -28.58 24.12 2.18
C TYR A 131 -29.11 24.54 3.58
N THR A 132 -28.59 23.89 4.65
CA THR A 132 -28.99 24.23 6.04
C THR A 132 -28.46 25.61 6.41
N GLN A 133 -27.24 25.96 6.06
CA GLN A 133 -26.68 27.30 6.28
C GLN A 133 -27.49 28.38 5.55
N TYR A 134 -27.85 28.13 4.29
CA TYR A 134 -28.70 29.01 3.53
C TYR A 134 -30.09 29.20 4.20
N ARG A 135 -30.72 28.09 4.59
CA ARG A 135 -32.10 28.11 5.16
C ARG A 135 -32.17 28.80 6.50
N PHE A 136 -31.13 28.72 7.32
CA PHE A 136 -31.08 29.29 8.67
C PHE A 136 -30.20 30.53 8.78
N SER A 137 -29.74 31.09 7.67
CA SER A 137 -28.89 32.29 7.64
C SER A 137 -27.62 32.19 8.50
N LEU A 138 -26.99 31.02 8.51
CA LEU A 138 -25.82 30.72 9.32
C LEU A 138 -24.49 31.13 8.68
N GLY A 139 -24.52 31.93 7.64
CA GLY A 139 -23.34 32.44 6.95
C GLY A 139 -23.47 32.43 5.42
N LEU A 140 -22.34 32.55 4.75
CA LEU A 140 -22.25 32.54 3.30
C LEU A 140 -22.31 31.12 2.77
N THR A 141 -23.20 30.85 1.82
CA THR A 141 -23.33 29.57 1.12
C THR A 141 -22.47 29.59 -0.15
N GLU A 142 -21.50 28.70 -0.24
CA GLU A 142 -20.52 28.71 -1.33
C GLU A 142 -20.44 27.35 -2.03
N THR A 143 -20.53 27.34 -3.38
CA THR A 143 -20.30 26.12 -4.17
C THR A 143 -18.88 25.57 -3.98
N ASP A 144 -17.92 26.45 -3.75
CA ASP A 144 -16.52 26.07 -3.57
C ASP A 144 -16.29 25.27 -2.28
N ASP A 145 -17.09 25.48 -1.24
CA ASP A 145 -17.07 24.66 -0.03
C ASP A 145 -17.49 23.21 -0.32
N VAL A 146 -18.53 23.04 -1.16
CA VAL A 146 -18.94 21.68 -1.60
C VAL A 146 -17.83 21.00 -2.37
N ILE A 147 -17.13 21.72 -3.25
CA ILE A 147 -16.03 21.19 -4.05
C ILE A 147 -14.87 20.79 -3.13
N CYS A 148 -14.45 21.66 -2.21
CA CYS A 148 -13.34 21.41 -1.29
C CYS A 148 -13.63 20.25 -0.34
N ASN A 149 -14.84 20.17 0.23
CA ASN A 149 -15.29 19.09 1.09
C ASN A 149 -15.27 17.73 0.36
N THR A 150 -15.84 17.70 -0.83
CA THR A 150 -15.87 16.50 -1.68
C THR A 150 -14.47 16.03 -2.02
N LEU A 151 -13.57 16.97 -2.40
CA LEU A 151 -12.18 16.68 -2.70
C LEU A 151 -11.42 16.17 -1.47
N GLY A 152 -11.65 16.76 -0.30
CA GLY A 152 -11.08 16.30 0.96
C GLY A 152 -11.43 14.84 1.26
N ALA A 153 -12.71 14.49 1.15
CA ALA A 153 -13.19 13.12 1.34
C ALA A 153 -12.65 12.15 0.29
N PHE A 154 -12.58 12.57 -0.98
CA PHE A 154 -11.96 11.79 -2.05
C PHE A 154 -10.51 11.46 -1.73
N LEU A 155 -9.70 12.45 -1.33
CA LEU A 155 -8.31 12.26 -0.94
C LEU A 155 -8.17 11.32 0.26
N GLY A 156 -9.04 11.44 1.27
CA GLY A 156 -9.07 10.50 2.39
C GLY A 156 -9.35 9.07 1.96
N SER A 157 -10.28 8.87 1.02
CA SER A 157 -10.63 7.55 0.49
C SER A 157 -9.51 6.89 -0.32
N ALA A 158 -8.50 7.65 -0.79
CA ALA A 158 -7.33 7.13 -1.49
C ALA A 158 -6.48 6.16 -0.64
N SER A 159 -6.68 6.14 0.70
CA SER A 159 -6.10 5.12 1.59
C SER A 159 -6.38 3.69 1.14
N LEU A 160 -7.53 3.44 0.48
CA LEU A 160 -7.89 2.13 -0.06
C LEU A 160 -6.94 1.67 -1.18
N LEU A 161 -6.49 2.58 -2.03
CA LEU A 161 -5.55 2.28 -3.11
C LEU A 161 -4.16 1.95 -2.55
N LEU A 162 -3.73 2.68 -1.53
CA LEU A 162 -2.46 2.41 -0.83
C LEU A 162 -2.52 1.06 -0.10
N ALA A 163 -3.63 0.76 0.59
CA ALA A 163 -3.83 -0.52 1.25
C ALA A 163 -3.75 -1.67 0.24
N HIS A 164 -4.43 -1.56 -0.89
CA HIS A 164 -4.39 -2.56 -1.96
C HIS A 164 -2.98 -2.75 -2.54
N ALA A 165 -2.22 -1.68 -2.75
CA ALA A 165 -0.83 -1.76 -3.19
C ALA A 165 0.07 -2.48 -2.15
N ILE A 166 -0.17 -2.27 -0.85
CA ILE A 166 0.54 -2.96 0.23
C ILE A 166 0.18 -4.45 0.25
N GLU A 167 -1.11 -4.82 0.08
CA GLU A 167 -1.57 -6.21 0.00
C GLU A 167 -0.88 -6.95 -1.15
N ILE A 168 -0.92 -6.42 -2.37
CA ILE A 168 -0.25 -7.01 -3.54
C ILE A 168 1.26 -7.20 -3.28
N ARG A 169 1.90 -6.20 -2.67
CA ARG A 169 3.34 -6.29 -2.35
C ARG A 169 3.62 -7.39 -1.34
N ASN A 170 2.77 -7.54 -0.33
CA ASN A 170 2.91 -8.59 0.68
C ASN A 170 2.68 -9.98 0.09
N GLU A 171 1.67 -10.16 -0.76
CA GLU A 171 1.41 -11.42 -1.47
C GLU A 171 2.59 -11.83 -2.36
N ARG A 172 3.15 -10.89 -3.12
CA ARG A 172 4.34 -11.15 -3.95
C ARG A 172 5.55 -11.54 -3.11
N ARG A 173 5.75 -10.94 -1.93
CA ARG A 173 6.83 -11.31 -1.00
C ARG A 173 6.62 -12.71 -0.43
N LEU A 174 5.41 -13.04 0.00
CA LEU A 174 5.07 -14.37 0.52
C LEU A 174 5.25 -15.44 -0.55
N HIS A 175 4.78 -15.19 -1.78
CA HIS A 175 4.96 -16.11 -2.89
C HIS A 175 6.42 -16.35 -3.21
N ARG A 176 7.24 -15.29 -3.28
CA ARG A 176 8.69 -15.40 -3.48
C ARG A 176 9.37 -16.21 -2.37
N ASN A 177 9.00 -15.98 -1.11
CA ASN A 177 9.57 -16.71 0.02
C ASN A 177 9.15 -18.19 0.01
N MET A 178 7.89 -18.50 -0.36
CA MET A 178 7.44 -19.90 -0.53
C MET A 178 8.20 -20.62 -1.64
N VAL A 179 8.44 -19.96 -2.77
CA VAL A 179 9.24 -20.55 -3.86
C VAL A 179 10.67 -20.83 -3.39
N LEU A 180 11.31 -19.88 -2.68
CA LEU A 180 12.63 -20.07 -2.09
C LEU A 180 12.64 -21.22 -1.08
N THR A 181 11.65 -21.29 -0.19
CA THR A 181 11.52 -22.39 0.80
C THR A 181 11.31 -23.73 0.12
N THR A 182 10.55 -23.79 -0.96
CA THR A 182 10.35 -25.03 -1.74
C THR A 182 11.68 -25.51 -2.36
N ILE A 183 12.45 -24.61 -2.96
CA ILE A 183 13.76 -24.93 -3.56
C ILE A 183 14.74 -25.37 -2.48
N GLU A 184 14.78 -24.69 -1.34
CA GLU A 184 15.64 -25.09 -0.22
C GLU A 184 15.26 -26.45 0.34
N THR A 185 13.99 -26.77 0.46
CA THR A 185 13.50 -28.07 0.90
C THR A 185 13.89 -29.17 -0.11
N GLN A 186 13.73 -28.92 -1.40
CA GLN A 186 14.17 -29.82 -2.45
C GLN A 186 15.69 -30.01 -2.43
N PHE A 187 16.46 -28.93 -2.26
CA PHE A 187 17.91 -28.99 -2.11
C PHE A 187 18.34 -29.89 -0.95
N LEU A 188 17.71 -29.75 0.22
CA LEU A 188 18.01 -30.59 1.38
C LEU A 188 17.67 -32.07 1.14
N GLN A 189 16.52 -32.36 0.50
CA GLN A 189 16.12 -33.71 0.15
C GLN A 189 17.09 -34.34 -0.84
N ILE A 190 17.46 -33.63 -1.88
CA ILE A 190 18.41 -34.10 -2.91
C ILE A 190 19.80 -34.30 -2.29
N THR A 191 20.25 -33.37 -1.45
CA THR A 191 21.56 -33.51 -0.76
C THR A 191 21.56 -34.72 0.17
N LYS A 192 20.47 -34.93 0.93
CA LYS A 192 20.34 -36.12 1.78
C LYS A 192 20.38 -37.41 0.94
N ALA A 193 19.62 -37.48 -0.15
CA ALA A 193 19.61 -38.63 -1.04
C ALA A 193 20.98 -38.87 -1.67
N ALA A 194 21.68 -37.81 -2.10
CA ALA A 194 23.03 -37.89 -2.67
C ALA A 194 24.07 -38.47 -1.70
N VAL A 195 23.97 -38.09 -0.42
CA VAL A 195 24.90 -38.57 0.63
C VAL A 195 24.53 -39.98 1.11
N SER A 196 23.26 -40.33 1.21
CA SER A 196 22.78 -41.61 1.71
C SER A 196 22.69 -42.70 0.63
N GLY A 197 22.89 -42.37 -0.64
CA GLY A 197 22.72 -43.31 -1.77
C GLY A 197 21.25 -43.62 -2.07
N GLY A 198 20.33 -42.74 -1.65
CA GLY A 198 18.88 -42.89 -1.88
C GLY A 198 18.46 -42.46 -3.29
N GLU A 199 17.20 -42.77 -3.65
CA GLU A 199 16.65 -42.35 -4.93
C GLU A 199 16.44 -40.82 -4.97
N LEU A 200 16.87 -40.23 -6.09
CA LEU A 200 16.71 -38.80 -6.32
C LEU A 200 15.31 -38.52 -6.89
N PRO A 201 14.65 -37.41 -6.49
CA PRO A 201 13.33 -37.01 -7.03
C PRO A 201 13.48 -36.72 -8.53
N ALA A 202 12.70 -37.44 -9.35
CA ALA A 202 12.81 -37.39 -10.81
C ALA A 202 11.97 -36.31 -11.49
N LYS A 203 10.99 -35.69 -10.83
CA LYS A 203 10.05 -34.74 -11.47
C LYS A 203 9.95 -33.42 -10.72
N ASN A 204 9.73 -32.34 -11.50
CA ASN A 204 9.50 -30.98 -11.01
C ASN A 204 10.61 -30.38 -10.14
N VAL A 205 11.87 -30.63 -10.50
CA VAL A 205 13.04 -30.04 -9.83
C VAL A 205 13.65 -28.95 -10.71
N ASP A 206 13.81 -27.76 -10.16
CA ASP A 206 14.60 -26.70 -10.78
C ASP A 206 16.10 -26.95 -10.52
N TRP A 207 16.70 -27.78 -11.38
CA TRP A 207 18.11 -28.17 -11.26
C TRP A 207 19.06 -26.98 -11.33
N GLN A 208 18.73 -25.91 -12.07
CA GLN A 208 19.56 -24.72 -12.16
C GLN A 208 19.63 -23.99 -10.81
N ALA A 209 18.49 -23.82 -10.14
CA ALA A 209 18.43 -23.23 -8.81
C ALA A 209 19.13 -24.11 -7.77
N ILE A 210 18.93 -25.43 -7.81
CA ILE A 210 19.60 -26.42 -6.91
C ILE A 210 21.11 -26.35 -7.04
N PHE A 211 21.67 -26.36 -8.26
CA PHE A 211 23.10 -26.25 -8.45
C PHE A 211 23.68 -24.88 -8.12
N THR A 212 22.89 -23.83 -8.23
CA THR A 212 23.28 -22.47 -7.75
C THR A 212 23.48 -22.47 -6.23
N ILE A 213 22.54 -23.05 -5.47
CA ILE A 213 22.67 -23.21 -4.02
C ILE A 213 23.85 -24.13 -3.67
N ALA A 214 24.00 -25.27 -4.38
CA ALA A 214 25.09 -26.19 -4.18
C ALA A 214 26.47 -25.52 -4.37
N GLY A 215 26.58 -24.62 -5.34
CA GLY A 215 27.79 -23.82 -5.56
C GLY A 215 28.15 -22.92 -4.40
N GLN A 216 27.15 -22.23 -3.86
CA GLN A 216 27.30 -21.35 -2.69
C GLN A 216 27.70 -22.12 -1.42
N GLN A 217 27.16 -23.33 -1.25
CA GLN A 217 27.44 -24.22 -0.12
C GLN A 217 28.64 -25.12 -0.31
N LYS A 218 29.37 -25.02 -1.44
CA LYS A 218 30.51 -25.87 -1.81
C LYS A 218 30.20 -27.37 -1.91
N LEU A 219 28.93 -27.72 -2.13
CA LEU A 219 28.43 -29.09 -2.25
C LEU A 219 28.27 -29.54 -3.71
N MET A 220 28.64 -28.70 -4.67
CA MET A 220 28.46 -28.94 -6.11
C MET A 220 29.07 -30.27 -6.57
N PRO A 221 30.29 -30.68 -6.18
CA PRO A 221 30.87 -31.94 -6.63
C PRO A 221 30.07 -33.18 -6.16
N ILE A 222 29.61 -33.17 -4.91
CA ILE A 222 28.85 -34.27 -4.32
C ILE A 222 27.50 -34.44 -5.02
N LEU A 223 26.77 -33.32 -5.18
CA LEU A 223 25.49 -33.34 -5.88
C LEU A 223 25.63 -33.73 -7.34
N PHE A 224 26.63 -33.20 -8.04
CA PHE A 224 26.87 -33.53 -9.45
C PHE A 224 27.10 -35.02 -9.65
N GLU A 225 27.94 -35.66 -8.82
CA GLU A 225 28.22 -37.08 -8.92
C GLU A 225 27.00 -37.97 -8.66
N ALA A 226 26.15 -37.57 -7.71
CA ALA A 226 24.90 -38.27 -7.42
C ALA A 226 23.87 -38.12 -8.57
N VAL A 227 23.70 -36.92 -9.08
CA VAL A 227 22.69 -36.62 -10.12
C VAL A 227 23.15 -37.18 -11.49
N ARG A 228 24.45 -37.21 -11.79
CA ARG A 228 25.02 -37.80 -13.02
C ARG A 228 24.58 -39.25 -13.25
N LYS A 229 24.35 -39.98 -12.17
CA LYS A 229 23.92 -41.39 -12.21
C LYS A 229 22.42 -41.57 -12.28
N SER A 230 21.66 -40.50 -12.28
CA SER A 230 20.20 -40.51 -12.30
C SER A 230 19.63 -40.15 -13.67
N PRO A 231 18.39 -40.57 -13.99
CA PRO A 231 17.71 -40.20 -15.24
C PRO A 231 17.56 -38.69 -15.47
N ALA A 232 17.66 -37.89 -14.42
CA ALA A 232 17.57 -36.44 -14.50
C ALA A 232 18.72 -35.80 -15.31
N ALA A 233 19.87 -36.49 -15.40
CA ALA A 233 21.02 -36.03 -16.19
C ALA A 233 20.73 -36.05 -17.69
N ASP A 234 20.02 -37.09 -18.17
CA ASP A 234 19.70 -37.24 -19.60
C ASP A 234 18.63 -36.21 -20.03
N GLU A 235 17.66 -35.90 -19.18
CA GLU A 235 16.63 -34.91 -19.46
C GLU A 235 17.16 -33.45 -19.51
N ASN A 236 18.30 -33.16 -18.89
CA ASN A 236 18.90 -31.83 -18.78
C ASN A 236 20.36 -31.77 -19.26
N ALA A 237 20.69 -32.48 -20.32
CA ALA A 237 22.07 -32.69 -20.79
C ALA A 237 22.89 -31.38 -20.98
N ILE A 238 22.28 -30.31 -21.52
CA ILE A 238 22.96 -29.02 -21.77
C ILE A 238 23.34 -28.35 -20.44
N LEU A 239 22.46 -28.37 -19.47
CA LEU A 239 22.70 -27.80 -18.13
C LEU A 239 23.82 -28.57 -17.44
N PHE A 240 23.78 -29.90 -17.52
CA PHE A 240 24.77 -30.78 -16.90
C PHE A 240 26.16 -30.65 -17.52
N ASP A 241 26.30 -30.42 -18.83
CA ASP A 241 27.61 -30.16 -19.45
C ASP A 241 28.22 -28.84 -18.95
N THR A 242 27.40 -27.82 -18.76
CA THR A 242 27.84 -26.54 -18.20
C THR A 242 28.30 -26.70 -16.74
N ILE A 243 27.53 -27.41 -15.93
CA ILE A 243 27.85 -27.65 -14.51
C ILE A 243 29.11 -28.52 -14.39
N LYS A 244 29.29 -29.52 -15.25
CA LYS A 244 30.49 -30.34 -15.29
C LYS A 244 31.77 -29.51 -15.41
N LYS A 245 31.79 -28.54 -16.30
CA LYS A 245 32.92 -27.61 -16.46
C LYS A 245 33.20 -26.81 -15.19
N GLN A 246 32.15 -26.35 -14.49
CA GLN A 246 32.31 -25.64 -13.23
C GLN A 246 32.84 -26.54 -12.09
N VAL A 247 32.34 -27.78 -11.99
CA VAL A 247 32.78 -28.76 -11.00
C VAL A 247 34.24 -29.09 -11.19
N ILE A 248 34.68 -29.36 -12.43
CA ILE A 248 36.08 -29.63 -12.74
C ILE A 248 36.98 -28.46 -12.31
N GLY A 249 36.54 -27.21 -12.60
CA GLY A 249 37.27 -26.01 -12.17
C GLY A 249 37.37 -25.88 -10.64
N GLN A 250 36.31 -26.21 -9.91
CA GLN A 250 36.33 -26.18 -8.43
C GLN A 250 37.26 -27.26 -7.84
N VAL A 251 37.19 -28.47 -8.35
CA VAL A 251 38.05 -29.59 -7.90
C VAL A 251 39.51 -29.28 -8.16
N LEU A 252 39.85 -28.80 -9.36
CA LEU A 252 41.24 -28.41 -9.69
C LEU A 252 41.75 -27.32 -8.76
N ASN A 253 40.97 -26.28 -8.50
CA ASN A 253 41.35 -25.21 -7.58
C ASN A 253 41.53 -25.69 -6.12
N GLN A 254 40.75 -26.65 -5.68
CA GLN A 254 40.91 -27.26 -4.35
C GLN A 254 42.17 -28.12 -4.27
N THR A 255 42.47 -28.90 -5.32
CA THR A 255 43.68 -29.75 -5.40
C THR A 255 44.94 -28.90 -5.45
N VAL A 256 44.95 -27.83 -6.25
CA VAL A 256 46.11 -26.91 -6.31
C VAL A 256 46.39 -26.29 -4.93
N ARG A 257 45.34 -25.81 -4.25
CA ARG A 257 45.48 -25.23 -2.89
C ARG A 257 45.98 -26.25 -1.86
N SER A 258 45.55 -27.51 -1.96
CA SER A 258 46.02 -28.54 -1.01
C SER A 258 47.48 -28.92 -1.23
N VAL A 259 48.01 -28.77 -2.45
CA VAL A 259 49.44 -29.03 -2.78
C VAL A 259 50.35 -27.85 -2.37
N GLU A 260 49.81 -26.61 -2.32
CA GLU A 260 50.57 -25.45 -1.86
C GLU A 260 50.77 -25.40 -0.32
N PHE A 261 50.04 -26.21 0.45
CA PHE A 261 50.13 -26.29 1.91
C PHE A 261 50.85 -27.56 2.43
N THR A 262 51.41 -28.37 1.55
CA THR A 262 52.26 -29.52 1.91
C THR A 262 53.69 -29.26 1.55
#